data_637600bd74bc9a8ef27a02d082df2739
#
_entry.id   637600bd74bc9a8ef27a02d082df2739
#
_cell.length_a   1.000
_cell.length_b   1.000
_cell.length_c   1.000
_cell.angle_alpha   90.00
_cell.angle_beta   90.00
_cell.angle_gamma   90.00
#
_symmetry.space_group_name_H-M   'P 1'
#
loop_
_entity.id
_entity.type
_entity.pdbx_description
1 polymer ?
#
loop_
_entity_poly.entity_id
_entity_poly.type
_entity_poly.pdbx_seq_one_letter_code
_entity_poly.pdbx_strand_id
1 'polypeptide(L)' 'MARACALLRESTLAVTEVCLEVGYRSLGSFSAAFSRRMGCSPRAFRARAAGGQGPDSPHDCFARMG' A
#
# COMPACT_ATOMS: atom_id res chain seq x y z
N MET A 1 7.53 8.66 0.63
CA MET A 1 6.45 7.72 0.96
C MET A 1 5.67 8.05 2.21
N ALA A 2 6.16 8.97 2.99
CA ALA A 2 5.43 9.29 4.21
C ALA A 2 4.01 9.73 3.94
N ARG A 3 3.82 10.53 2.92
CA ARG A 3 2.49 11.00 2.60
C ARG A 3 1.58 9.86 2.17
N ALA A 4 2.11 8.96 1.37
CA ALA A 4 1.31 7.83 0.94
C ALA A 4 0.90 6.98 2.12
N CYS A 5 1.82 6.75 3.04
CA CYS A 5 1.50 5.98 4.24
C CYS A 5 0.40 6.65 5.05
N ALA A 6 0.51 7.96 5.21
CA ALA A 6 -0.48 8.68 5.97
C ALA A 6 -1.85 8.59 5.31
N LEU A 7 -1.89 8.75 4.00
CA LEU A 7 -3.17 8.67 3.30
C LEU A 7 -3.76 7.28 3.39
N LEU A 8 -2.93 6.28 3.29
CA LEU A 8 -3.43 4.91 3.37
C LEU A 8 -3.95 4.57 4.74
N ARG A 9 -3.34 5.13 5.75
CA ARG A 9 -3.74 4.85 7.13
C ARG A 9 -4.90 5.68 7.61
N GLU A 10 -4.91 6.93 7.23
CA GLU A 10 -5.85 7.86 7.83
C GLU A 10 -7.01 8.27 6.97
N SER A 11 -6.95 8.01 5.69
CA SER A 11 -8.06 8.38 4.84
C SER A 11 -8.67 7.15 4.22
N THR A 12 -9.84 7.33 3.66
CA THR A 12 -10.53 6.22 3.01
C THR A 12 -10.33 6.24 1.52
N LEU A 13 -9.39 7.00 1.05
CA LEU A 13 -9.11 7.07 -0.37
C LEU A 13 -8.69 5.71 -0.89
N ALA A 14 -9.11 5.41 -2.10
CA ALA A 14 -8.69 4.18 -2.73
C ALA A 14 -7.19 4.26 -2.99
N VAL A 15 -6.56 3.10 -3.10
CA VAL A 15 -5.13 3.07 -3.37
C VAL A 15 -4.79 3.84 -4.63
N THR A 16 -5.64 3.74 -5.64
CA THR A 16 -5.42 4.46 -6.87
C THR A 16 -5.42 5.96 -6.63
N GLU A 17 -6.31 6.42 -5.78
CA GLU A 17 -6.37 7.83 -5.49
C GLU A 17 -5.17 8.30 -4.71
N VAL A 18 -4.71 7.48 -3.80
CA VAL A 18 -3.50 7.81 -3.06
C VAL A 18 -2.33 7.93 -4.02
N CYS A 19 -2.29 7.04 -4.97
CA CYS A 19 -1.27 7.05 -6.00
C CYS A 19 -1.21 8.40 -6.71
N LEU A 20 -2.37 8.89 -7.11
CA LEU A 20 -2.44 10.16 -7.81
C LEU A 20 -2.12 11.33 -6.90
N GLU A 21 -2.53 11.24 -5.66
CA GLU A 21 -2.29 12.31 -4.71
C GLU A 21 -0.81 12.54 -4.47
N VAL A 22 -0.05 11.48 -4.46
CA VAL A 22 1.39 11.62 -4.21
C VAL A 22 2.18 11.82 -5.50
N GLY A 23 1.48 12.00 -6.60
CA GLY A 23 2.17 12.37 -7.82
C GLY A 23 2.58 11.25 -8.76
N TYR A 24 2.10 10.07 -8.53
CA TYR A 24 2.40 8.96 -9.44
C TYR A 24 1.36 8.90 -10.54
N ARG A 25 1.80 8.55 -11.70
CA ARG A 25 0.91 8.46 -12.83
C ARG A 25 0.25 7.11 -12.96
N SER A 26 0.92 6.08 -12.57
CA SER A 26 0.33 4.77 -12.71
C SER A 26 0.41 4.02 -11.39
N LEU A 27 -0.60 3.23 -11.17
CA LEU A 27 -0.67 2.44 -9.96
C LEU A 27 0.47 1.45 -9.89
N GLY A 28 0.87 0.92 -11.03
CA GLY A 28 1.97 -0.02 -11.07
C GLY A 28 3.26 0.58 -10.56
N SER A 29 3.56 1.78 -11.01
CA SER A 29 4.77 2.44 -10.56
C SER A 29 4.71 2.73 -9.07
N PHE A 30 3.57 3.19 -8.63
CA PHE A 30 3.40 3.50 -7.23
C PHE A 30 3.55 2.24 -6.38
N SER A 31 2.89 1.18 -6.78
CA SER A 31 2.95 -0.07 -6.03
C SER A 31 4.37 -0.61 -5.95
N ALA A 32 5.06 -0.56 -7.05
CA ALA A 32 6.44 -1.04 -7.08
C ALA A 32 7.32 -0.22 -6.14
N ALA A 33 7.21 1.08 -6.23
CA ALA A 33 8.01 1.94 -5.37
C ALA A 33 7.65 1.74 -3.91
N PHE A 34 6.37 1.62 -3.65
CA PHE A 34 5.91 1.44 -2.27
C PHE A 34 6.43 0.13 -1.71
N SER A 35 6.30 -0.94 -2.49
CA SER A 35 6.76 -2.24 -2.03
C SER A 35 8.24 -2.26 -1.73
N ARG A 36 9.01 -1.58 -2.55
CA ARG A 36 10.44 -1.54 -2.34
C ARG A 36 10.81 -0.82 -1.07
N ARG A 37 10.07 0.22 -0.73
CA ARG A 37 10.38 0.97 0.46
C ARG A 37 9.78 0.38 1.72
N MET A 38 8.56 -0.09 1.60
CA MET A 38 7.85 -0.53 2.78
C MET A 38 7.86 -2.04 2.98
N GLY A 39 8.23 -2.77 1.98
CA GLY A 39 8.28 -4.22 2.11
C GLY A 39 6.96 -4.91 1.85
N CYS A 40 5.93 -4.17 1.51
CA CYS A 40 4.65 -4.78 1.18
C CYS A 40 3.88 -3.82 0.30
N SER A 41 2.83 -4.35 -0.32
CA SER A 41 2.06 -3.53 -1.24
C SER A 41 1.25 -2.49 -0.48
N PRO A 42 0.85 -1.42 -1.15
CA PRO A 42 0.04 -0.40 -0.50
C PRO A 42 -1.26 -0.96 0.04
N ARG A 43 -1.79 -1.94 -0.65
CA ARG A 43 -3.01 -2.56 -0.24
C ARG A 43 -2.84 -3.34 1.06
N ALA A 44 -1.76 -4.09 1.13
CA ALA A 44 -1.46 -4.84 2.33
C ALA A 44 -1.19 -3.90 3.49
N PHE A 45 -0.51 -2.81 3.20
CA PHE A 45 -0.22 -1.82 4.21
C PHE A 45 -1.50 -1.25 4.80
N ARG A 46 -2.44 -0.91 3.93
CA ARG A 46 -3.71 -0.37 4.38
C ARG A 46 -4.47 -1.37 5.24
N ALA A 47 -4.49 -2.61 4.82
CA ALA A 47 -5.20 -3.63 5.56
C ALA A 47 -4.64 -3.76 6.97
N ARG A 48 -3.33 -3.70 7.08
CA ARG A 48 -2.70 -3.81 8.39
C ARG A 48 -2.98 -2.58 9.24
N ALA A 49 -2.91 -1.42 8.63
CA ALA A 49 -3.12 -0.18 9.36
C ALA A 49 -4.55 -0.08 9.82
N ALA A 50 -5.46 -0.68 9.09
CA ALA A 50 -6.86 -0.65 9.46
C ALA A 50 -7.18 -1.64 10.57
N GLY A 51 -6.16 -2.31 11.05
CA GLY A 51 -6.39 -3.27 12.11
C GLY A 51 -6.88 -4.59 11.60
N GLY A 52 -7.01 -4.70 10.30
CA GLY A 52 -7.46 -5.94 9.75
C GLY A 52 -6.31 -6.87 9.58
N GLN A 53 -5.80 -7.34 10.64
CA GLN A 53 -4.69 -8.24 10.55
C GLN A 53 -5.10 -9.57 10.02
N GLY A 54 -5.97 -9.60 9.11
CA GLY A 54 -6.40 -10.84 8.55
C GLY A 54 -5.21 -11.71 8.21
N PRO A 55 -5.41 -12.98 8.20
CA PRO A 55 -4.33 -13.94 7.93
C PRO A 55 -3.75 -13.74 6.55
N ASP A 56 -4.48 -13.11 5.70
CA ASP A 56 -4.01 -12.92 4.35
C ASP A 56 -2.94 -11.89 4.22
N SER A 57 -2.95 -10.92 5.08
CA SER A 57 -2.03 -9.83 4.95
C SER A 57 -0.59 -10.25 4.81
N PRO A 58 -0.08 -11.04 5.71
CA PRO A 58 1.30 -11.47 5.61
C PRO A 58 1.53 -12.28 4.37
N HIS A 59 0.56 -13.11 4.04
CA HIS A 59 0.67 -13.91 2.86
C HIS A 59 0.81 -13.07 1.63
N ASP A 60 0.05 -12.02 1.60
CA ASP A 60 0.05 -11.17 0.45
C ASP A 60 1.45 -10.68 0.13
N CYS A 61 2.16 -10.24 1.12
CA CYS A 61 3.50 -9.77 0.90
C CYS A 61 4.41 -10.87 0.42
N PHE A 62 4.35 -11.99 1.06
CA PHE A 62 5.21 -13.09 0.68
C PHE A 62 4.85 -13.70 -0.63
N ALA A 63 3.58 -13.82 -0.86
CA ALA A 63 3.15 -14.40 -2.11
C ALA A 63 3.69 -13.60 -3.27
N ARG A 64 3.70 -12.32 -3.13
CA ARG A 64 4.24 -11.49 -4.19
C ARG A 64 5.70 -11.73 -4.38
N MET A 65 6.38 -11.88 -3.29
CA MET A 65 7.81 -12.09 -3.37
C MET A 65 8.11 -13.39 -4.03
N GLY A 66 7.34 -14.36 -3.70
CA GLY A 66 7.51 -15.66 -4.32
C GLY A 66 7.14 -15.61 -5.77
#